data_84f9ec0bb1582c4b3155dec2f36a40e6
#
_entry.id   84f9ec0bb1582c4b3155dec2f36a40e6
#
_cell.length_a   1.000
_cell.length_b   1.000
_cell.length_c   1.000
_cell.angle_alpha   90.00
_cell.angle_beta   90.00
_cell.angle_gamma   90.00
#
_symmetry.space_group_name_H-M   'P 1'
#
loop_
_entity.id
_entity.type
_entity.pdbx_description
1 polymer ?
#
loop_
_entity_poly.entity_id
_entity_poly.type
_entity_poly.pdbx_seq_one_letter_code
_entity_poly.pdbx_strand_id
1 'polypeptide(L)'
;MSGVAPDAPATPESAKGSSNLYMRVVAALVLAPLTIAIAWLGGWIWTCVVIAAAALLYFEWLMIVGVSNNRLAVAAGMAALALSGICLMLRRTDLAFAAVGVGVLLAAALAQGKRGWAASGLVYAAAALIATILVRRDAEFGFIGLMFVL
;
A
#
# COMPACT_ATOMS: atom_id res chain seq x y z
N MET A 1 47.25 43.87 -9.51
CA MET A 1 47.24 42.96 -8.35
C MET A 1 45.87 42.33 -8.30
N SER A 2 45.77 41.11 -8.90
CA SER A 2 44.54 40.37 -8.97
C SER A 2 44.43 39.46 -7.72
N GLY A 3 43.49 39.78 -6.84
CA GLY A 3 43.17 38.95 -5.69
C GLY A 3 42.41 37.71 -6.13
N VAL A 4 43.02 36.54 -6.04
CA VAL A 4 42.39 35.24 -6.14
C VAL A 4 41.60 35.02 -4.85
N ALA A 5 40.28 34.90 -4.96
CA ALA A 5 39.43 34.49 -3.82
C ALA A 5 39.74 33.03 -3.44
N PRO A 6 39.89 32.72 -2.14
CA PRO A 6 40.10 31.34 -1.71
C PRO A 6 38.86 30.48 -1.96
N ASP A 7 39.11 29.29 -2.52
CA ASP A 7 38.09 28.25 -2.74
C ASP A 7 37.28 27.98 -1.47
N ALA A 8 35.97 28.13 -1.56
CA ALA A 8 35.08 27.72 -0.50
C ALA A 8 35.11 26.19 -0.37
N PRO A 9 35.18 25.64 0.83
CA PRO A 9 35.16 24.18 1.01
C PRO A 9 33.86 23.59 0.53
N ALA A 10 33.99 22.56 -0.32
CA ALA A 10 32.85 21.81 -0.85
C ALA A 10 31.99 21.28 0.31
N THR A 11 30.72 21.67 0.31
CA THR A 11 29.71 21.24 1.31
C THR A 11 29.47 19.72 1.23
N PRO A 12 29.31 19.00 2.35
CA PRO A 12 29.15 17.54 2.38
C PRO A 12 27.71 17.08 2.08
N GLU A 13 27.09 17.61 1.02
CA GLU A 13 25.74 17.19 0.60
C GLU A 13 25.73 15.87 -0.19
N SER A 14 26.86 15.49 -0.76
CA SER A 14 26.96 14.29 -1.60
C SER A 14 26.92 12.96 -0.81
N ALA A 15 27.26 12.98 0.47
CA ALA A 15 27.33 11.75 1.28
C ALA A 15 25.95 11.28 1.81
N LYS A 16 24.96 12.19 1.96
CA LYS A 16 23.61 11.83 2.42
C LYS A 16 22.76 11.17 1.32
N GLY A 17 22.98 11.49 0.07
CA GLY A 17 22.27 10.92 -1.07
C GLY A 17 22.58 9.44 -1.30
N SER A 18 23.85 9.05 -1.20
CA SER A 18 24.29 7.68 -1.43
C SER A 18 23.85 6.72 -0.31
N SER A 19 23.82 7.16 0.94
CA SER A 19 23.33 6.37 2.07
C SER A 19 21.84 6.03 1.97
N ASN A 20 21.01 6.97 1.53
CA ASN A 20 19.60 6.74 1.31
C ASN A 20 19.31 5.80 0.13
N LEU A 21 20.11 5.89 -0.94
CA LEU A 21 19.99 4.99 -2.08
C LEU A 21 20.40 3.56 -1.70
N TYR A 22 21.52 3.41 -0.98
CA TYR A 22 21.98 2.12 -0.49
C TYR A 22 20.93 1.43 0.39
N MET A 23 20.35 2.15 1.35
CA MET A 23 19.28 1.63 2.21
C MET A 23 18.06 1.16 1.41
N ARG A 24 17.66 1.91 0.38
CA ARG A 24 16.54 1.52 -0.50
C ARG A 24 16.85 0.28 -1.32
N VAL A 25 18.05 0.19 -1.86
CA VAL A 25 18.50 -0.98 -2.65
C VAL A 25 18.56 -2.23 -1.76
N VAL A 26 19.14 -2.13 -0.56
CA VAL A 26 19.21 -3.25 0.39
C VAL A 26 17.79 -3.68 0.82
N ALA A 27 16.92 -2.72 1.12
CA ALA A 27 15.53 -3.02 1.45
C ALA A 27 14.81 -3.74 0.30
N ALA A 28 14.99 -3.30 -0.95
CA ALA A 28 14.40 -3.94 -2.11
C ALA A 28 14.95 -5.35 -2.34
N LEU A 29 16.27 -5.56 -2.18
CA LEU A 29 16.90 -6.87 -2.32
C LEU A 29 16.45 -7.89 -1.26
N VAL A 30 16.03 -7.44 -0.09
CA VAL A 30 15.49 -8.31 0.97
C VAL A 30 13.99 -8.51 0.79
N LEU A 31 13.25 -7.42 0.55
CA LEU A 31 11.79 -7.46 0.46
C LEU A 31 11.29 -8.18 -0.79
N ALA A 32 11.97 -8.04 -1.94
CA ALA A 32 11.54 -8.68 -3.17
C ALA A 32 11.56 -10.22 -3.08
N PRO A 33 12.68 -10.89 -2.70
CA PRO A 33 12.68 -12.35 -2.57
C PRO A 33 11.75 -12.83 -1.45
N LEU A 34 11.62 -12.06 -0.36
CA LEU A 34 10.68 -12.39 0.72
C LEU A 34 9.23 -12.36 0.22
N THR A 35 8.86 -11.32 -0.53
CA THR A 35 7.51 -11.20 -1.12
C THR A 35 7.23 -12.33 -2.10
N ILE A 36 8.21 -12.69 -2.94
CA ILE A 36 8.11 -13.81 -3.88
C ILE A 36 7.92 -15.12 -3.13
N ALA A 37 8.68 -15.36 -2.06
CA ALA A 37 8.55 -16.57 -1.24
C ALA A 37 7.16 -16.66 -0.58
N ILE A 38 6.66 -15.56 -0.02
CA ILE A 38 5.32 -15.49 0.58
C ILE A 38 4.23 -15.68 -0.49
N ALA A 39 4.41 -15.10 -1.67
CA ALA A 39 3.49 -15.28 -2.79
C ALA A 39 3.47 -16.74 -3.27
N TRP A 40 4.62 -17.42 -3.22
CA TRP A 40 4.70 -18.84 -3.56
C TRP A 40 4.02 -19.74 -2.52
N LEU A 41 4.23 -19.47 -1.24
CA LEU A 41 3.53 -20.15 -0.14
C LEU A 41 2.00 -19.98 -0.25
N GLY A 42 1.55 -18.79 -0.63
CA GLY A 42 0.13 -18.48 -0.85
C GLY A 42 -0.72 -18.57 0.42
N GLY A 43 -1.99 -18.92 0.23
CA GLY A 43 -2.92 -19.15 1.33
C GLY A 43 -3.17 -17.93 2.22
N TRP A 44 -3.35 -18.17 3.52
CA TRP A 44 -3.67 -17.12 4.49
C TRP A 44 -2.52 -16.13 4.73
N ILE A 45 -1.26 -16.60 4.63
CA ILE A 45 -0.06 -15.76 4.82
C ILE A 45 -0.03 -14.68 3.75
N TRP A 46 -0.22 -15.06 2.49
CA TRP A 46 -0.31 -14.12 1.37
C TRP A 46 -1.43 -13.10 1.59
N THR A 47 -2.61 -13.56 1.97
CA THR A 47 -3.76 -12.67 2.22
C THR A 47 -3.48 -11.66 3.32
N CYS A 48 -2.83 -12.07 4.43
CA CYS A 48 -2.43 -11.15 5.50
C CYS A 48 -1.45 -10.08 5.02
N VAL A 49 -0.45 -10.46 4.22
CA VAL A 49 0.53 -9.51 3.66
C VAL A 49 -0.15 -8.52 2.72
N VAL A 50 -1.05 -8.98 1.87
CA VAL A 50 -1.80 -8.11 0.94
C VAL A 50 -2.73 -7.16 1.70
N ILE A 51 -3.42 -7.62 2.75
CA ILE A 51 -4.23 -6.77 3.64
C ILE A 51 -3.36 -5.69 4.29
N ALA A 52 -2.20 -6.07 4.84
CA ALA A 52 -1.28 -5.12 5.46
C ALA A 52 -0.76 -4.09 4.46
N ALA A 53 -0.38 -4.51 3.25
CA ALA A 53 0.07 -3.61 2.19
C ALA A 53 -1.04 -2.63 1.76
N ALA A 54 -2.27 -3.11 1.57
CA ALA A 54 -3.42 -2.28 1.22
C ALA A 54 -3.77 -1.28 2.34
N ALA A 55 -3.68 -1.70 3.61
CA ALA A 55 -3.91 -0.83 4.75
C ALA A 55 -2.85 0.27 4.85
N LEU A 56 -1.57 -0.06 4.63
CA LEU A 56 -0.48 0.93 4.59
C LEU A 56 -0.66 1.92 3.43
N LEU A 57 -0.99 1.43 2.24
CA LEU A 57 -1.27 2.26 1.07
C LEU A 57 -2.41 3.25 1.34
N TYR A 58 -3.50 2.78 1.94
CA TYR A 58 -4.63 3.63 2.33
C TYR A 58 -4.24 4.65 3.40
N PHE A 59 -3.45 4.26 4.39
CA PHE A 59 -2.98 5.16 5.44
C PHE A 59 -2.07 6.26 4.89
N GLU A 60 -1.11 5.91 4.01
CA GLU A 60 -0.26 6.89 3.33
C GLU A 60 -1.08 7.86 2.50
N TRP A 61 -2.10 7.36 1.78
CA TRP A 61 -3.01 8.23 1.04
C TRP A 61 -3.72 9.22 1.95
N LEU A 62 -4.25 8.77 3.08
CA LEU A 62 -4.91 9.65 4.05
C LEU A 62 -3.96 10.68 4.66
N MET A 63 -2.68 10.35 4.83
CA MET A 63 -1.66 11.31 5.26
C MET A 63 -1.44 12.40 4.22
N ILE A 64 -1.30 12.03 2.94
CA ILE A 64 -1.12 12.97 1.83
C ILE A 64 -2.34 13.91 1.72
N VAL A 65 -3.53 13.37 1.83
CA VAL A 65 -4.79 14.13 1.76
C VAL A 65 -5.03 14.99 3.02
N GLY A 66 -4.34 14.67 4.14
CA GLY A 66 -4.49 15.38 5.42
C GLY A 66 -5.79 15.03 6.17
N VAL A 67 -6.24 13.78 6.03
CA VAL A 67 -7.41 13.21 6.76
C VAL A 67 -6.97 12.24 7.85
N SER A 68 -5.68 11.98 7.97
CA SER A 68 -5.09 11.02 8.95
C SER A 68 -5.41 11.34 10.41
N ASN A 69 -5.72 12.59 10.75
CA ASN A 69 -6.14 13.00 12.09
C ASN A 69 -7.54 12.52 12.47
N ASN A 70 -8.38 12.17 11.51
CA ASN A 70 -9.70 11.60 11.76
C ASN A 70 -9.59 10.09 11.99
N ARG A 71 -9.38 9.71 13.26
CA ARG A 71 -9.19 8.30 13.66
C ARG A 71 -10.34 7.39 13.24
N LEU A 72 -11.58 7.90 13.23
CA LEU A 72 -12.75 7.13 12.82
C LEU A 72 -12.74 6.83 11.31
N ALA A 73 -12.39 7.80 10.48
CA ALA A 73 -12.28 7.60 9.04
C ALA A 73 -11.15 6.60 8.69
N VAL A 74 -10.01 6.72 9.37
CA VAL A 74 -8.88 5.78 9.23
C VAL A 74 -9.31 4.36 9.64
N ALA A 75 -9.91 4.22 10.81
CA ALA A 75 -10.33 2.92 11.34
C ALA A 75 -11.40 2.26 10.47
N ALA A 76 -12.38 3.02 10.00
CA ALA A 76 -13.44 2.51 9.11
C ALA A 76 -12.88 1.95 7.80
N GLY A 77 -11.96 2.67 7.16
CA GLY A 77 -11.34 2.20 5.92
C GLY A 77 -10.43 1.00 6.14
N MET A 78 -9.62 0.98 7.20
CA MET A 78 -8.78 -0.17 7.54
C MET A 78 -9.62 -1.41 7.86
N ALA A 79 -10.72 -1.25 8.62
CA ALA A 79 -11.64 -2.34 8.92
C ALA A 79 -12.30 -2.89 7.65
N ALA A 80 -12.69 -2.02 6.72
CA ALA A 80 -13.27 -2.43 5.45
C ALA A 80 -12.29 -3.25 4.59
N LEU A 81 -11.02 -2.84 4.52
CA LEU A 81 -9.98 -3.58 3.81
C LEU A 81 -9.72 -4.94 4.46
N ALA A 82 -9.62 -4.99 5.79
CA ALA A 82 -9.41 -6.24 6.52
C ALA A 82 -10.59 -7.21 6.33
N LEU A 83 -11.83 -6.72 6.49
CA LEU A 83 -13.04 -7.52 6.26
C LEU A 83 -13.12 -8.02 4.83
N SER A 84 -12.83 -7.18 3.84
CA SER A 84 -12.82 -7.57 2.43
C SER A 84 -11.80 -8.69 2.17
N GLY A 85 -10.56 -8.56 2.69
CA GLY A 85 -9.54 -9.59 2.57
C GLY A 85 -9.94 -10.91 3.23
N ILE A 86 -10.56 -10.87 4.43
CA ILE A 86 -11.07 -12.05 5.13
C ILE A 86 -12.20 -12.70 4.32
N CYS A 87 -13.16 -11.91 3.81
CA CYS A 87 -14.26 -12.43 2.98
C CYS A 87 -13.74 -13.08 1.71
N LEU A 88 -12.73 -12.50 1.06
CA LEU A 88 -12.05 -13.12 -0.08
C LEU A 88 -11.39 -14.44 0.29
N MET A 89 -10.74 -14.53 1.44
CA MET A 89 -10.16 -15.77 1.94
C MET A 89 -11.22 -16.85 2.14
N LEU A 90 -12.40 -16.48 2.64
CA LEU A 90 -13.56 -17.37 2.82
C LEU A 90 -14.33 -17.64 1.52
N ARG A 91 -13.82 -17.23 0.37
CA ARG A 91 -14.44 -17.34 -0.95
C ARG A 91 -15.81 -16.63 -1.11
N ARG A 92 -16.05 -15.62 -0.28
CA ARG A 92 -17.27 -14.80 -0.29
C ARG A 92 -16.98 -13.45 -0.95
N THR A 93 -16.86 -13.47 -2.27
CA THR A 93 -16.54 -12.26 -3.06
C THR A 93 -17.66 -11.22 -2.99
N ASP A 94 -18.89 -11.65 -2.93
CA ASP A 94 -20.09 -10.82 -2.70
C ASP A 94 -19.95 -9.95 -1.45
N LEU A 95 -19.59 -10.57 -0.32
CA LEU A 95 -19.40 -9.88 0.95
C LEU A 95 -18.15 -9.00 0.94
N ALA A 96 -17.11 -9.38 0.20
CA ALA A 96 -15.91 -8.56 0.07
C ALA A 96 -16.21 -7.21 -0.61
N PHE A 97 -16.96 -7.23 -1.71
CA PHE A 97 -17.41 -6.00 -2.38
C PHE A 97 -18.38 -5.18 -1.51
N ALA A 98 -19.29 -5.84 -0.79
CA ALA A 98 -20.18 -5.17 0.14
C ALA A 98 -19.41 -4.47 1.27
N ALA A 99 -18.39 -5.11 1.84
CA ALA A 99 -17.54 -4.52 2.87
C ALA A 99 -16.79 -3.27 2.37
N VAL A 100 -16.26 -3.33 1.14
CA VAL A 100 -15.64 -2.16 0.49
C VAL A 100 -16.65 -1.05 0.28
N GLY A 101 -17.85 -1.36 -0.27
CA GLY A 101 -18.90 -0.38 -0.50
C GLY A 101 -19.32 0.35 0.78
N VAL A 102 -19.55 -0.38 1.85
CA VAL A 102 -19.86 0.19 3.18
C VAL A 102 -18.68 1.03 3.68
N GLY A 103 -17.45 0.53 3.54
CA GLY A 103 -16.25 1.26 3.94
C GLY A 103 -16.08 2.60 3.19
N VAL A 104 -16.34 2.61 1.89
CA VAL A 104 -16.29 3.83 1.05
C VAL A 104 -17.34 4.85 1.52
N LEU A 105 -18.55 4.41 1.80
CA LEU A 105 -19.61 5.29 2.32
C LEU A 105 -19.24 5.87 3.68
N LEU A 106 -18.71 5.04 4.59
CA LEU A 106 -18.26 5.48 5.91
C LEU A 106 -17.07 6.44 5.82
N ALA A 107 -16.05 6.12 5.00
CA ALA A 107 -14.91 6.99 4.80
C ALA A 107 -15.33 8.35 4.22
N ALA A 108 -16.25 8.35 3.25
CA ALA A 108 -16.81 9.59 2.70
C ALA A 108 -17.63 10.38 3.73
N ALA A 109 -18.44 9.70 4.55
CA ALA A 109 -19.26 10.36 5.56
C ALA A 109 -18.43 10.99 6.69
N LEU A 110 -17.36 10.30 7.10
CA LEU A 110 -16.50 10.71 8.21
C LEU A 110 -15.44 11.74 7.80
N ALA A 111 -14.98 11.73 6.55
CA ALA A 111 -13.96 12.64 6.04
C ALA A 111 -14.54 14.01 5.67
N GLN A 112 -14.85 14.82 6.68
CA GLN A 112 -15.42 16.17 6.52
C GLN A 112 -14.56 17.04 5.60
N GLY A 113 -15.17 17.60 4.54
CA GLY A 113 -14.52 18.49 3.57
C GLY A 113 -13.66 17.81 2.50
N LYS A 114 -13.22 16.54 2.71
CA LYS A 114 -12.37 15.80 1.78
C LYS A 114 -12.94 14.41 1.43
N ARG A 115 -14.28 14.34 1.37
CA ARG A 115 -15.05 13.09 1.18
C ARG A 115 -14.61 12.29 -0.05
N GLY A 116 -14.51 12.96 -1.20
CA GLY A 116 -14.12 12.32 -2.47
C GLY A 116 -12.71 11.76 -2.43
N TRP A 117 -11.78 12.48 -1.83
CA TRP A 117 -10.38 12.05 -1.74
C TRP A 117 -10.19 10.86 -0.78
N ALA A 118 -10.87 10.85 0.35
CA ALA A 118 -10.82 9.71 1.28
C ALA A 118 -11.47 8.45 0.66
N ALA A 119 -12.60 8.62 -0.01
CA ALA A 119 -13.29 7.53 -0.72
C ALA A 119 -12.45 6.97 -1.88
N SER A 120 -11.83 7.83 -2.70
CA SER A 120 -11.02 7.39 -3.83
C SER A 120 -9.79 6.60 -3.39
N GLY A 121 -9.13 7.01 -2.30
CA GLY A 121 -8.02 6.26 -1.73
C GLY A 121 -8.42 4.85 -1.26
N LEU A 122 -9.60 4.73 -0.64
CA LEU A 122 -10.10 3.41 -0.22
C LEU A 122 -10.47 2.54 -1.42
N VAL A 123 -11.11 3.10 -2.44
CA VAL A 123 -11.40 2.36 -3.69
C VAL A 123 -10.13 1.86 -4.34
N TYR A 124 -9.10 2.71 -4.43
CA TYR A 124 -7.81 2.35 -5.02
C TYR A 124 -7.13 1.22 -4.22
N ALA A 125 -7.05 1.34 -2.90
CA ALA A 125 -6.44 0.32 -2.04
C ALA A 125 -7.23 -1.01 -2.09
N ALA A 126 -8.57 -0.95 -2.11
CA ALA A 126 -9.43 -2.11 -2.23
C ALA A 126 -9.30 -2.79 -3.60
N ALA A 127 -9.21 -2.03 -4.68
CA ALA A 127 -9.00 -2.57 -6.02
C ALA A 127 -7.67 -3.33 -6.10
N ALA A 128 -6.58 -2.75 -5.56
CA ALA A 128 -5.28 -3.41 -5.49
C ALA A 128 -5.35 -4.72 -4.67
N LEU A 129 -5.99 -4.69 -3.50
CA LEU A 129 -6.19 -5.85 -2.63
C LEU A 129 -6.96 -6.96 -3.33
N ILE A 130 -8.13 -6.63 -3.89
CA ILE A 130 -9.03 -7.60 -4.54
C ILE A 130 -8.35 -8.19 -5.76
N ALA A 131 -7.79 -7.36 -6.64
CA ALA A 131 -7.10 -7.81 -7.85
C ALA A 131 -5.95 -8.77 -7.52
N THR A 132 -5.11 -8.42 -6.56
CA THR A 132 -3.95 -9.23 -6.14
C THR A 132 -4.37 -10.58 -5.57
N ILE A 133 -5.43 -10.63 -4.76
CA ILE A 133 -5.93 -11.89 -4.20
C ILE A 133 -6.61 -12.74 -5.28
N LEU A 134 -7.40 -12.13 -6.17
CA LEU A 134 -8.09 -12.86 -7.24
C LEU A 134 -7.12 -13.43 -8.27
N VAL A 135 -6.14 -12.65 -8.73
CA VAL A 135 -5.10 -13.09 -9.66
C VAL A 135 -4.35 -14.29 -9.08
N ARG A 136 -3.98 -14.24 -7.79
CA ARG A 136 -3.27 -15.35 -7.14
C ARG A 136 -4.13 -16.62 -6.98
N ARG A 137 -5.45 -16.48 -7.02
CA ARG A 137 -6.39 -17.62 -6.89
C ARG A 137 -6.61 -18.40 -8.17
N ASP A 138 -6.24 -17.84 -9.31
CA ASP A 138 -6.32 -18.53 -10.59
C ASP A 138 -5.43 -19.78 -10.57
N ALA A 139 -6.04 -20.95 -10.84
CA ALA A 139 -5.38 -22.23 -10.71
C ALA A 139 -4.31 -22.46 -11.79
N GLU A 140 -4.50 -21.89 -12.99
CA GLU A 140 -3.59 -22.12 -14.11
C GLU A 140 -2.45 -21.12 -14.18
N PHE A 141 -2.72 -19.83 -13.88
CA PHE A 141 -1.76 -18.74 -14.07
C PHE A 141 -1.52 -17.89 -12.81
N GLY A 142 -2.11 -18.26 -11.67
CA GLY A 142 -2.17 -17.39 -10.49
C GLY A 142 -0.80 -16.89 -9.99
N PHE A 143 0.21 -17.76 -9.92
CA PHE A 143 1.56 -17.34 -9.52
C PHE A 143 2.29 -16.58 -10.63
N ILE A 144 2.19 -17.08 -11.87
CA ILE A 144 2.81 -16.44 -13.04
C ILE A 144 2.18 -15.09 -13.31
N GLY A 145 0.83 -15.00 -13.29
CA GLY A 145 0.12 -13.72 -13.44
C GLY A 145 0.49 -12.71 -12.37
N LEU A 146 0.69 -13.15 -11.13
CA LEU A 146 1.14 -12.28 -10.05
C LEU A 146 2.57 -11.75 -10.29
N MET A 147 3.48 -12.58 -10.84
CA MET A 147 4.83 -12.16 -11.19
C MET A 147 4.88 -11.11 -12.30
N PHE A 148 3.87 -11.10 -13.19
CA PHE A 148 3.75 -10.07 -14.22
C PHE A 148 3.19 -8.74 -13.69
N VAL A 149 2.50 -8.74 -12.54
CA VAL A 149 1.87 -7.56 -11.95
C VAL A 149 2.78 -6.87 -10.93
N LEU A 150 3.71 -7.61 -10.31
CA LEU A 150 4.70 -7.10 -9.35
C LEU A 150 5.94 -6.54 -10.03
#